data_1283ff7e9ea58f6e611c7d2b7f97600b
#
_entry.id   1283ff7e9ea58f6e611c7d2b7f97600b
#
_cell.length_a   1.000
_cell.length_b   1.000
_cell.length_c   1.000
_cell.angle_alpha   90.00
_cell.angle_beta   90.00
_cell.angle_gamma   90.00
#
_symmetry.space_group_name_H-M   'P 1'
#
loop_
_entity.id
_entity.type
_entity.pdbx_description
1 polymer ?
#
loop_
_entity_poly.entity_id
_entity_poly.type
_entity_poly.pdbx_seq_one_letter_code
_entity_poly.pdbx_strand_id
1 'polypeptide(L)' 'MNPFDEIELQDCPICHGTGLLEEENGWCLYVSCLDCGCHTAEVFFNSDEEKVKAAQHVATLWNIGKVIASGLGE' A
#
# COMPACT_ATOMS: atom_id res chain seq x y z
N MET A 1 -18.73 5.78 -8.41
CA MET A 1 -17.36 5.39 -8.74
C MET A 1 -16.59 5.09 -7.47
N ASN A 2 -15.84 4.02 -7.49
CA ASN A 2 -15.08 3.62 -6.33
C ASN A 2 -13.83 4.50 -6.21
N PRO A 3 -13.63 5.21 -5.07
CA PRO A 3 -12.47 6.07 -4.94
C PRO A 3 -11.14 5.33 -5.06
N PHE A 4 -11.14 4.02 -4.80
CA PHE A 4 -9.90 3.26 -4.95
C PHE A 4 -9.50 3.09 -6.41
N ASP A 5 -10.42 3.23 -7.35
CA ASP A 5 -10.11 3.12 -8.76
C ASP A 5 -9.27 4.29 -9.25
N GLU A 6 -9.23 5.39 -8.51
CA GLU A 6 -8.47 6.56 -8.89
C GLU A 6 -7.06 6.56 -8.32
N ILE A 7 -6.75 5.57 -7.49
CA ILE A 7 -5.44 5.47 -6.86
C ILE A 7 -4.50 4.75 -7.81
N GLU A 8 -3.42 5.42 -8.21
CA GLU A 8 -2.42 4.84 -9.09
C GLU A 8 -1.22 4.40 -8.28
N LEU A 9 -0.78 3.18 -8.53
CA LEU A 9 0.41 2.63 -7.89
C LEU A 9 1.50 2.47 -8.93
N GLN A 10 2.66 3.03 -8.63
CA GLN A 10 3.85 2.87 -9.47
C GLN A 10 4.35 1.44 -9.37
N ASP A 11 5.31 1.10 -10.22
CA ASP A 11 5.97 -0.19 -10.07
C ASP A 11 6.70 -0.26 -8.73
N CYS A 12 6.92 -1.48 -8.26
CA CYS A 12 7.64 -1.68 -7.01
C CYS A 12 8.98 -0.97 -7.06
N PRO A 13 9.32 -0.18 -6.02
CA PRO A 13 10.60 0.54 -6.03
C PRO A 13 11.81 -0.37 -5.88
N ILE A 14 11.60 -1.64 -5.54
CA ILE A 14 12.72 -2.57 -5.35
C ILE A 14 12.88 -3.49 -6.55
N CYS A 15 11.80 -4.17 -6.98
CA CYS A 15 11.90 -5.17 -8.03
C CYS A 15 11.13 -4.80 -9.29
N HIS A 16 10.43 -3.67 -9.28
CA HIS A 16 9.62 -3.21 -10.41
C HIS A 16 8.41 -4.10 -10.69
N GLY A 17 8.03 -4.91 -9.71
CA GLY A 17 6.84 -5.72 -9.83
C GLY A 17 5.58 -4.91 -9.61
N THR A 18 4.46 -5.61 -9.55
CA THR A 18 3.15 -4.96 -9.41
C THR A 18 2.80 -4.78 -7.95
N GLY A 19 2.41 -3.56 -7.58
CA GLY A 19 1.91 -3.28 -6.24
C GLY A 19 0.43 -3.58 -6.14
N LEU A 20 0.00 -3.95 -4.95
CA LEU A 20 -1.40 -4.26 -4.70
C LEU A 20 -1.83 -3.63 -3.38
N LEU A 21 -2.94 -2.90 -3.43
CA LEU A 21 -3.52 -2.31 -2.22
C LEU A 21 -4.28 -3.38 -1.46
N GLU A 22 -3.90 -3.58 -0.21
CA GLU A 22 -4.50 -4.60 0.64
C GLU A 22 -5.20 -3.98 1.83
N GLU A 23 -6.27 -4.61 2.27
CA GLU A 23 -6.97 -4.22 3.48
C GLU A 23 -6.90 -5.38 4.47
N GLU A 24 -6.50 -5.08 5.70
CA GLU A 24 -6.35 -6.11 6.71
C GLU A 24 -7.32 -5.87 7.86
N ASN A 25 -8.10 -6.89 8.19
CA ASN A 25 -9.04 -6.89 9.32
C ASN A 25 -10.08 -5.77 9.28
N GLY A 26 -10.19 -5.06 8.17
CA GLY A 26 -11.18 -4.01 8.01
C GLY A 26 -10.83 -2.70 8.68
N TRP A 27 -9.61 -2.55 9.19
CA TRP A 27 -9.24 -1.29 9.84
C TRP A 27 -7.87 -0.75 9.45
N CYS A 28 -7.13 -1.42 8.58
CA CYS A 28 -5.88 -0.85 8.11
C CYS A 28 -5.65 -1.22 6.65
N LEU A 29 -4.84 -0.39 5.99
CA LEU A 29 -4.50 -0.56 4.58
C LEU A 29 -3.00 -0.51 4.42
N TYR A 30 -2.51 -1.22 3.42
CA TYR A 30 -1.12 -1.16 3.03
C TYR A 30 -1.00 -1.58 1.58
N VAL A 31 0.13 -1.26 0.96
CA VAL A 31 0.42 -1.70 -0.40
C VAL A 31 1.56 -2.70 -0.33
N SER A 32 1.42 -3.81 -1.03
CA SER A 32 2.46 -4.84 -1.04
C SER A 32 2.82 -5.20 -2.47
N CYS A 33 4.03 -5.72 -2.63
CA CYS A 33 4.50 -6.22 -3.91
C CYS A 33 4.27 -7.72 -3.96
N LEU A 34 3.67 -8.17 -5.08
CA LEU A 34 3.39 -9.60 -5.24
C LEU A 34 4.63 -10.40 -5.59
N ASP A 35 5.69 -9.72 -6.04
CA ASP A 35 6.89 -10.41 -6.50
C ASP A 35 7.97 -10.51 -5.45
N CYS A 36 8.31 -9.41 -4.78
CA CYS A 36 9.43 -9.41 -3.84
C CYS A 36 8.97 -9.36 -2.38
N GLY A 37 7.71 -9.10 -2.13
CA GLY A 37 7.17 -9.12 -0.78
C GLY A 37 7.35 -7.85 0.02
N CYS A 38 7.90 -6.79 -0.57
CA CYS A 38 8.00 -5.54 0.16
C CYS A 38 6.62 -4.91 0.32
N HIS A 39 6.48 -4.04 1.32
CA HIS A 39 5.19 -3.43 1.60
C HIS A 39 5.40 -2.10 2.30
N THR A 40 4.36 -1.26 2.23
CA THR A 40 4.38 -0.01 2.98
C THR A 40 4.01 -0.27 4.43
N ALA A 41 4.20 0.75 5.27
CA ALA A 41 3.66 0.71 6.62
C ALA A 41 2.14 0.68 6.54
N GLU A 42 1.53 0.09 7.55
CA GLU A 42 0.07 0.02 7.63
C GLU A 42 -0.48 1.34 8.12
N VAL A 43 -1.58 1.79 7.50
CA VAL A 43 -2.25 3.01 7.90
C VAL A 43 -3.65 2.64 8.36
N PHE A 44 -3.97 3.02 9.59
CA PHE A 44 -5.23 2.64 10.20
C PHE A 44 -6.32 3.65 9.90
N PHE A 45 -7.57 3.18 9.88
CA PHE A 45 -8.72 4.04 9.65
C PHE A 45 -9.87 3.59 10.54
N ASN A 46 -10.77 4.52 10.87
CA ASN A 46 -11.92 4.24 11.73
C ASN A 46 -13.25 4.46 11.05
N SER A 47 -13.24 5.00 9.83
CA SER A 47 -14.48 5.27 9.10
C SER A 47 -14.21 5.16 7.61
N ASP A 48 -15.29 5.13 6.83
CA ASP A 48 -15.16 5.05 5.38
C ASP A 48 -14.44 6.26 4.81
N GLU A 49 -14.67 7.43 5.39
CA GLU A 49 -13.97 8.62 4.93
C GLU A 49 -12.48 8.53 5.21
N GLU A 50 -12.13 8.02 6.38
CA GLU A 50 -10.72 7.85 6.71
C GLU A 50 -10.08 6.74 5.89
N LYS A 51 -10.88 5.75 5.51
CA LYS A 51 -10.37 4.67 4.67
C LYS A 51 -9.86 5.20 3.34
N VAL A 52 -10.59 6.12 2.73
CA VAL A 52 -10.13 6.72 1.47
C VAL A 52 -8.81 7.47 1.67
N LYS A 53 -8.73 8.23 2.76
CA LYS A 53 -7.49 8.96 3.06
C LYS A 53 -6.34 8.01 3.35
N ALA A 54 -6.62 6.91 4.06
CA ALA A 54 -5.59 5.91 4.35
C ALA A 54 -5.08 5.28 3.05
N ALA A 55 -6.00 4.99 2.12
CA ALA A 55 -5.60 4.42 0.85
C ALA A 55 -4.70 5.36 0.08
N GLN A 56 -5.05 6.66 0.06
CA GLN A 56 -4.22 7.64 -0.61
C GLN A 56 -2.85 7.76 0.06
N HIS A 57 -2.84 7.67 1.38
CA HIS A 57 -1.58 7.77 2.13
C HIS A 57 -0.65 6.61 1.80
N VAL A 58 -1.16 5.37 1.85
CA VAL A 58 -0.30 4.22 1.57
C VAL A 58 0.13 4.21 0.10
N ALA A 59 -0.73 4.67 -0.80
CA ALA A 59 -0.34 4.77 -2.20
C ALA A 59 0.80 5.77 -2.35
N THR A 60 0.75 6.89 -1.63
CA THR A 60 1.83 7.86 -1.66
C THR A 60 3.12 7.25 -1.13
N LEU A 61 3.05 6.53 -0.01
CA LEU A 61 4.24 5.87 0.54
C LEU A 61 4.85 4.91 -0.49
N TRP A 62 4.00 4.15 -1.14
CA TRP A 62 4.47 3.22 -2.17
C TRP A 62 5.14 3.97 -3.32
N ASN A 63 4.50 5.02 -3.80
CA ASN A 63 4.96 5.71 -4.99
C ASN A 63 6.25 6.49 -4.77
N ILE A 64 6.51 6.92 -3.52
CA ILE A 64 7.77 7.61 -3.21
C ILE A 64 8.86 6.65 -2.73
N GLY A 65 8.57 5.35 -2.71
CA GLY A 65 9.56 4.35 -2.37
C GLY A 65 9.73 4.05 -0.91
N LYS A 66 8.82 4.49 -0.07
CA LYS A 66 8.92 4.23 1.37
C LYS A 66 8.29 2.89 1.70
N VAL A 67 9.01 1.82 1.41
CA VAL A 67 8.54 0.46 1.63
C VAL A 67 9.53 -0.29 2.49
N ILE A 68 9.03 -1.36 3.10
CA ILE A 68 9.81 -2.24 3.96
C ILE A 68 10.01 -3.55 3.22
N ALA A 69 11.28 -3.94 3.03
CA ALA A 69 11.58 -5.19 2.35
C ALA A 69 11.42 -6.33 3.36
N SER A 70 10.31 -7.00 3.25
CA SER A 70 9.96 -8.05 4.20
C SER A 70 10.74 -9.33 3.90
N GLY A 71 11.15 -10.01 4.93
CA GLY A 71 11.76 -11.31 4.78
C GLY A 71 13.20 -11.30 4.32
N LEU A 72 13.82 -10.15 4.25
CA LEU A 72 15.20 -10.09 3.81
C LEU A 72 16.12 -9.81 4.96
N GLY A 73 16.93 -10.72 5.26
CA GLY A 73 18.05 -10.52 6.16
C GLY A 73 17.70 -9.88 7.45
N GLU A 74 16.46 -10.01 7.71
CA GLU A 74 16.20 -9.50 8.94
C GLU A 74 16.95 -10.22 9.78
#